data_a129eca1f98d8e593e6cedf793096cd4
#
_entry.id   a129eca1f98d8e593e6cedf793096cd4
#
_cell.length_a   1.000
_cell.length_b   1.000
_cell.length_c   1.000
_cell.angle_alpha   90.00
_cell.angle_beta   90.00
_cell.angle_gamma   90.00
#
_symmetry.space_group_name_H-M   'P 1'
#
loop_
_entity.id
_entity.type
_entity.pdbx_description
1 polymer ?
#
loop_
_entity_poly.entity_id
_entity_poly.type
_entity_poly.pdbx_seq_one_letter_code
_entity_poly.pdbx_strand_id
1 'polypeptide(L)'
;MRRVALALALLALAGCGGDDDPGDPADFVTTLIQDLGGGETGKAWEALHPLHRERVPRALYVRCEGGDGFGGTVTEIDVLEVEEEPAAIPGQFGERPSTAVTVGISLATDEGDERFTLTAHVFEVDGAWAWVIGPVDYAAYMTGVCPG
;
A
#
# COMPACT_ATOMS: atom_id res chain seq x y z
N MET A 1 -2.86 48.93 -52.86
CA MET A 1 -3.20 47.50 -52.56
C MET A 1 -2.31 47.00 -51.45
N ARG A 2 -2.82 47.01 -50.22
CA ARG A 2 -2.06 46.52 -49.02
C ARG A 2 -2.51 45.09 -48.75
N ARG A 3 -1.60 44.14 -48.88
CA ARG A 3 -1.82 42.74 -48.51
C ARG A 3 -1.54 42.58 -47.03
N VAL A 4 -2.60 42.28 -46.24
CA VAL A 4 -2.50 41.93 -44.84
C VAL A 4 -2.27 40.43 -44.79
N ALA A 5 -1.09 40.02 -44.31
CA ALA A 5 -0.79 38.64 -44.03
C ALA A 5 -1.27 38.28 -42.61
N LEU A 6 -2.25 37.42 -42.53
CA LEU A 6 -2.78 36.86 -41.28
C LEU A 6 -1.87 35.71 -40.85
N ALA A 7 -1.08 35.91 -39.79
CA ALA A 7 -0.28 34.84 -39.19
C ALA A 7 -1.18 34.10 -38.19
N LEU A 8 -1.52 32.84 -38.52
CA LEU A 8 -2.18 31.91 -37.61
C LEU A 8 -1.11 31.34 -36.65
N ALA A 9 -1.16 31.80 -35.40
CA ALA A 9 -0.37 31.16 -34.34
C ALA A 9 -1.09 29.88 -33.84
N LEU A 10 -0.58 28.71 -34.22
CA LEU A 10 -0.99 27.45 -33.61
C LEU A 10 -0.36 27.38 -32.20
N LEU A 11 -1.17 27.59 -31.18
CA LEU A 11 -0.83 27.19 -29.82
C LEU A 11 -0.91 25.65 -29.73
N ALA A 12 0.24 24.99 -29.75
CA ALA A 12 0.36 23.61 -29.33
C ALA A 12 0.17 23.57 -27.80
N LEU A 13 -1.01 23.18 -27.36
CA LEU A 13 -1.24 22.74 -25.99
C LEU A 13 -0.49 21.41 -25.81
N ALA A 14 0.75 21.49 -25.34
CA ALA A 14 1.44 20.32 -24.78
C ALA A 14 0.71 19.96 -23.49
N GLY A 15 -0.24 19.02 -23.59
CA GLY A 15 -0.83 18.36 -22.44
C GLY A 15 0.28 17.56 -21.76
N CYS A 16 0.82 18.04 -20.66
CA CYS A 16 1.53 17.22 -19.69
C CYS A 16 0.49 16.34 -19.01
N GLY A 17 0.10 15.23 -19.66
CA GLY A 17 -0.41 14.06 -18.98
C GLY A 17 0.81 13.42 -18.34
N GLY A 18 1.13 13.75 -17.10
CA GLY A 18 2.01 12.92 -16.29
C GLY A 18 1.24 11.63 -16.02
N ASP A 19 1.62 10.54 -16.68
CA ASP A 19 1.36 9.22 -16.16
C ASP A 19 2.23 9.15 -14.89
N ASP A 20 1.62 9.43 -13.73
CA ASP A 20 2.26 9.24 -12.44
C ASP A 20 2.46 7.73 -12.28
N ASP A 21 3.66 7.25 -12.61
CA ASP A 21 4.07 5.87 -12.41
C ASP A 21 4.13 5.62 -10.90
N PRO A 22 3.33 4.70 -10.35
CA PRO A 22 3.32 4.41 -8.92
C PRO A 22 4.61 3.77 -8.42
N GLY A 23 5.55 3.45 -9.31
CA GLY A 23 6.78 2.75 -9.00
C GLY A 23 6.60 1.23 -8.86
N ASP A 24 7.63 0.56 -8.37
CA ASP A 24 7.62 -0.91 -8.23
C ASP A 24 6.76 -1.34 -7.02
N PRO A 25 5.73 -2.18 -7.20
CA PRO A 25 4.91 -2.69 -6.12
C PRO A 25 5.69 -3.53 -5.10
N ALA A 26 6.76 -4.20 -5.53
CA ALA A 26 7.63 -4.97 -4.63
C ALA A 26 8.42 -4.05 -3.68
N ASP A 27 8.93 -2.92 -4.17
CA ASP A 27 9.61 -1.92 -3.34
C ASP A 27 8.63 -1.28 -2.35
N PHE A 28 7.39 -1.02 -2.78
CA PHE A 28 6.34 -0.53 -1.89
C PHE A 28 6.05 -1.51 -0.75
N VAL A 29 5.83 -2.80 -1.05
CA VAL A 29 5.55 -3.83 -0.03
C VAL A 29 6.74 -4.04 0.90
N THR A 30 7.96 -4.05 0.37
CA THR A 30 9.18 -4.14 1.19
C THR A 30 9.28 -2.99 2.18
N THR A 31 9.04 -1.76 1.73
CA THR A 31 9.03 -0.56 2.59
C THR A 31 7.93 -0.64 3.64
N LEU A 32 6.72 -1.07 3.25
CA LEU A 32 5.59 -1.25 4.17
C LEU A 32 5.93 -2.23 5.31
N ILE A 33 6.56 -3.38 4.98
CA ILE A 33 6.96 -4.37 5.97
C ILE A 33 8.06 -3.82 6.90
N GLN A 34 9.00 -3.06 6.36
CA GLN A 34 10.03 -2.37 7.16
C GLN A 34 9.41 -1.36 8.13
N ASP A 35 8.46 -0.56 7.67
CA ASP A 35 7.75 0.42 8.50
C ASP A 35 6.94 -0.28 9.62
N LEU A 36 6.22 -1.35 9.30
CA LEU A 36 5.49 -2.16 10.29
C LEU A 36 6.43 -2.82 11.30
N GLY A 37 7.49 -3.47 10.83
CA GLY A 37 8.48 -4.13 11.70
C GLY A 37 9.35 -3.16 12.50
N GLY A 38 9.52 -1.93 12.01
CA GLY A 38 10.25 -0.85 12.68
C GLY A 38 9.41 -0.01 13.65
N GLY A 39 8.10 -0.31 13.78
CA GLY A 39 7.17 0.44 14.64
C GLY A 39 6.73 1.78 14.05
N GLU A 40 7.00 2.03 12.77
CA GLU A 40 6.56 3.23 12.04
C GLU A 40 5.10 3.10 11.56
N THR A 41 4.24 2.63 12.46
CA THR A 41 2.83 2.29 12.17
C THR A 41 2.02 3.46 11.62
N GLY A 42 2.43 4.69 11.95
CA GLY A 42 1.83 5.90 11.36
C GLY A 42 2.03 6.01 9.85
N LYS A 43 3.21 5.63 9.34
CA LYS A 43 3.51 5.60 7.90
C LYS A 43 2.73 4.47 7.21
N ALA A 44 2.68 3.30 7.83
CA ALA A 44 1.88 2.18 7.32
C ALA A 44 0.39 2.56 7.21
N TRP A 45 -0.16 3.32 8.18
CA TRP A 45 -1.52 3.84 8.08
C TRP A 45 -1.68 4.86 6.94
N GLU A 46 -0.71 5.73 6.72
CA GLU A 46 -0.74 6.72 5.63
C GLU A 46 -0.72 6.04 4.25
N ALA A 47 -0.11 4.87 4.14
CA ALA A 47 -0.06 4.05 2.94
C ALA A 47 -1.32 3.17 2.72
N LEU A 48 -2.27 3.15 3.67
CA LEU A 48 -3.54 2.42 3.50
C LEU A 48 -4.36 2.97 2.34
N HIS A 49 -5.10 2.09 1.69
CA HIS A 49 -6.11 2.47 0.71
C HIS A 49 -7.09 3.51 1.31
N PRO A 50 -7.47 4.57 0.58
CA PRO A 50 -8.33 5.65 1.10
C PRO A 50 -9.60 5.16 1.78
N LEU A 51 -10.26 4.12 1.22
CA LEU A 51 -11.46 3.51 1.82
C LEU A 51 -11.23 2.96 3.23
N HIS A 52 -10.04 2.44 3.51
CA HIS A 52 -9.67 1.97 4.84
C HIS A 52 -9.29 3.12 5.77
N ARG A 53 -8.56 4.13 5.28
CA ARG A 53 -8.24 5.33 6.07
C ARG A 53 -9.48 6.11 6.54
N GLU A 54 -10.53 6.14 5.72
CA GLU A 54 -11.80 6.78 6.07
C GLU A 54 -12.53 6.05 7.20
N ARG A 55 -12.32 4.74 7.33
CA ARG A 55 -13.04 3.87 8.26
C ARG A 55 -12.26 3.52 9.52
N VAL A 56 -10.94 3.42 9.41
CA VAL A 56 -10.04 3.05 10.51
C VAL A 56 -9.31 4.31 10.98
N PRO A 57 -9.69 4.91 12.13
CA PRO A 57 -9.04 6.10 12.64
C PRO A 57 -7.55 5.85 12.91
N ARG A 58 -6.68 6.80 12.47
CA ARG A 58 -5.23 6.70 12.65
C ARG A 58 -4.83 6.42 14.11
N ALA A 59 -5.47 7.11 15.06
CA ALA A 59 -5.17 6.93 16.48
C ALA A 59 -5.48 5.52 16.99
N LEU A 60 -6.55 4.89 16.47
CA LEU A 60 -6.90 3.51 16.79
C LEU A 60 -5.86 2.56 16.20
N TYR A 61 -5.57 2.70 14.90
CA TYR A 61 -4.60 1.88 14.19
C TYR A 61 -3.21 1.91 14.86
N VAL A 62 -2.65 3.11 15.05
CA VAL A 62 -1.32 3.29 15.68
C VAL A 62 -1.27 2.72 17.09
N ARG A 63 -2.36 2.84 17.87
CA ARG A 63 -2.43 2.25 19.21
C ARG A 63 -2.42 0.73 19.17
N CYS A 64 -3.11 0.13 18.20
CA CYS A 64 -3.23 -1.32 18.10
C CYS A 64 -1.97 -1.97 17.50
N GLU A 65 -1.39 -1.35 16.49
CA GLU A 65 -0.20 -1.85 15.79
C GLU A 65 1.12 -1.37 16.43
N GLY A 66 1.05 -0.50 17.43
CA GLY A 66 2.21 0.13 18.07
C GLY A 66 3.04 -0.79 18.98
N GLY A 67 2.81 -2.11 18.91
CA GLY A 67 3.64 -3.14 19.52
C GLY A 67 4.72 -3.65 18.56
N ASP A 68 5.31 -4.78 18.89
CA ASP A 68 6.25 -5.50 18.01
C ASP A 68 5.46 -6.16 16.87
N GLY A 69 5.18 -5.41 15.81
CA GLY A 69 4.21 -5.72 14.74
C GLY A 69 4.27 -7.13 14.14
N PHE A 70 5.43 -7.80 14.24
CA PHE A 70 5.61 -9.21 13.83
C PHE A 70 6.04 -10.13 14.97
N GLY A 71 6.09 -9.65 16.21
CA GLY A 71 6.58 -10.44 17.35
C GLY A 71 8.09 -10.67 17.37
N GLY A 72 8.84 -9.93 16.56
CA GLY A 72 10.30 -10.02 16.46
C GLY A 72 10.88 -8.95 15.53
N THR A 73 12.20 -8.91 15.44
CA THR A 73 12.90 -7.98 14.56
C THR A 73 13.01 -8.56 13.15
N VAL A 74 12.52 -7.83 12.15
CA VAL A 74 12.68 -8.19 10.72
C VAL A 74 14.16 -8.12 10.36
N THR A 75 14.73 -9.24 9.93
CA THR A 75 16.15 -9.36 9.56
C THR A 75 16.36 -9.47 8.06
N GLU A 76 15.38 -10.03 7.34
CA GLU A 76 15.44 -10.20 5.88
C GLU A 76 14.05 -10.17 5.29
N ILE A 77 13.92 -9.59 4.09
CA ILE A 77 12.71 -9.61 3.27
C ILE A 77 13.12 -10.00 1.86
N ASP A 78 12.59 -11.12 1.36
CA ASP A 78 12.81 -11.61 0.00
C ASP A 78 11.52 -11.51 -0.79
N VAL A 79 11.53 -10.82 -1.93
CA VAL A 79 10.41 -10.83 -2.87
C VAL A 79 10.44 -12.16 -3.63
N LEU A 80 9.40 -12.94 -3.49
CA LEU A 80 9.28 -14.28 -4.10
C LEU A 80 8.49 -14.24 -5.41
N GLU A 81 7.43 -13.44 -5.48
CA GLU A 81 6.53 -13.39 -6.62
C GLU A 81 5.81 -12.04 -6.69
N VAL A 82 5.55 -11.56 -7.90
CA VAL A 82 4.73 -10.37 -8.19
C VAL A 82 3.80 -10.70 -9.33
N GLU A 83 2.49 -10.67 -9.09
CA GLU A 83 1.47 -11.03 -10.08
C GLU A 83 0.34 -10.02 -10.11
N GLU A 84 -0.19 -9.73 -11.30
CA GLU A 84 -1.46 -9.01 -11.43
C GLU A 84 -2.61 -9.96 -11.06
N GLU A 85 -3.24 -9.73 -9.93
CA GLU A 85 -4.32 -10.56 -9.41
C GLU A 85 -5.42 -9.67 -8.82
N PRO A 86 -6.65 -9.71 -9.37
CA PRO A 86 -7.77 -8.97 -8.78
C PRO A 86 -8.05 -9.43 -7.36
N ALA A 87 -8.30 -8.47 -6.47
CA ALA A 87 -8.61 -8.76 -5.07
C ALA A 87 -9.76 -7.91 -4.55
N ALA A 88 -10.43 -8.44 -3.51
CA ALA A 88 -11.46 -7.70 -2.79
C ALA A 88 -10.81 -6.75 -1.77
N ILE A 89 -11.35 -5.54 -1.66
CA ILE A 89 -11.03 -4.64 -0.57
C ILE A 89 -12.02 -4.94 0.57
N PRO A 90 -11.55 -5.37 1.77
CA PRO A 90 -12.43 -5.66 2.88
C PRO A 90 -13.41 -4.50 3.18
N GLY A 91 -14.68 -4.83 3.36
CA GLY A 91 -15.75 -3.84 3.52
C GLY A 91 -16.32 -3.27 2.22
N GLN A 92 -15.83 -3.72 1.05
CA GLN A 92 -16.34 -3.36 -0.27
C GLN A 92 -16.89 -4.58 -0.99
N PHE A 93 -17.78 -4.36 -1.96
CA PHE A 93 -18.28 -5.43 -2.84
C PHE A 93 -17.43 -5.55 -4.10
N GLY A 94 -17.21 -6.79 -4.52
CA GLY A 94 -16.51 -7.15 -5.74
C GLY A 94 -14.99 -7.02 -5.63
N GLU A 95 -14.32 -7.51 -6.67
CA GLU A 95 -12.88 -7.45 -6.82
C GLU A 95 -12.47 -6.19 -7.59
N ARG A 96 -11.26 -5.74 -7.35
CA ARG A 96 -10.62 -4.62 -8.03
C ARG A 96 -9.29 -5.06 -8.61
N PRO A 97 -8.81 -4.44 -9.70
CA PRO A 97 -7.46 -4.65 -10.16
C PRO A 97 -6.47 -4.40 -9.02
N SER A 98 -5.57 -5.33 -8.79
CA SER A 98 -4.51 -5.25 -7.79
C SER A 98 -3.28 -6.01 -8.24
N THR A 99 -2.18 -5.81 -7.55
CA THR A 99 -0.96 -6.60 -7.70
C THR A 99 -0.73 -7.37 -6.40
N ALA A 100 -0.64 -8.68 -6.50
CA ALA A 100 -0.24 -9.56 -5.42
C ALA A 100 1.29 -9.59 -5.33
N VAL A 101 1.85 -9.24 -4.21
CA VAL A 101 3.29 -9.33 -3.92
C VAL A 101 3.50 -10.35 -2.81
N THR A 102 4.14 -11.46 -3.13
CA THR A 102 4.48 -12.51 -2.18
C THR A 102 5.91 -12.32 -1.72
N VAL A 103 6.10 -12.25 -0.41
CA VAL A 103 7.40 -12.06 0.24
C VAL A 103 7.68 -13.12 1.29
N GLY A 104 8.94 -13.52 1.39
CA GLY A 104 9.47 -14.26 2.54
C GLY A 104 10.03 -13.28 3.56
N ILE A 105 9.64 -13.41 4.81
CA ILE A 105 10.09 -12.55 5.92
C ILE A 105 10.83 -13.42 6.94
N SER A 106 12.05 -13.02 7.30
CA SER A 106 12.82 -13.63 8.37
C SER A 106 12.80 -12.71 9.59
N LEU A 107 12.53 -13.28 10.76
CA LEU A 107 12.49 -12.58 12.05
C LEU A 107 13.51 -13.15 13.00
N ALA A 108 14.18 -12.29 13.75
CA ALA A 108 14.87 -12.68 14.98
C ALA A 108 13.90 -12.49 16.15
N THR A 109 13.58 -13.58 16.84
CA THR A 109 12.71 -13.63 18.03
C THR A 109 13.48 -14.10 19.25
N ASP A 110 12.91 -13.97 20.44
CA ASP A 110 13.51 -14.51 21.68
C ASP A 110 13.61 -16.05 21.69
N GLU A 111 12.81 -16.70 20.86
CA GLU A 111 12.78 -18.17 20.73
C GLU A 111 13.72 -18.69 19.61
N GLY A 112 14.29 -17.80 18.81
CA GLY A 112 15.17 -18.09 17.68
C GLY A 112 14.73 -17.40 16.40
N ASP A 113 15.37 -17.76 15.29
CA ASP A 113 15.04 -17.21 13.98
C ASP A 113 13.80 -17.93 13.41
N GLU A 114 12.82 -17.14 12.98
CA GLU A 114 11.60 -17.61 12.33
C GLU A 114 11.53 -17.08 10.89
N ARG A 115 10.88 -17.86 10.01
CA ARG A 115 10.60 -17.43 8.64
C ARG A 115 9.17 -17.80 8.24
N PHE A 116 8.48 -16.86 7.62
CA PHE A 116 7.15 -17.08 7.06
C PHE A 116 6.99 -16.38 5.71
N THR A 117 5.92 -16.71 5.02
CA THR A 117 5.57 -16.09 3.74
C THR A 117 4.29 -15.29 3.89
N LEU A 118 4.26 -14.09 3.31
CA LEU A 118 3.12 -13.20 3.28
C LEU A 118 2.82 -12.79 1.83
N THR A 119 1.55 -12.80 1.44
CA THR A 119 1.10 -12.18 0.20
C THR A 119 0.30 -10.93 0.53
N ALA A 120 0.74 -9.79 0.02
CA ALA A 120 0.06 -8.51 0.14
C ALA A 120 -0.55 -8.12 -1.21
N HIS A 121 -1.85 -7.78 -1.23
CA HIS A 121 -2.48 -7.16 -2.38
C HIS A 121 -2.36 -5.64 -2.27
N VAL A 122 -1.76 -5.03 -3.28
CA VAL A 122 -1.62 -3.57 -3.40
C VAL A 122 -2.43 -3.05 -4.57
N PHE A 123 -2.98 -1.87 -4.40
CA PHE A 123 -3.90 -1.23 -5.33
C PHE A 123 -3.31 0.09 -5.80
N GLU A 124 -3.36 0.35 -7.09
CA GLU A 124 -3.01 1.66 -7.61
C GLU A 124 -4.17 2.64 -7.38
N VAL A 125 -3.89 3.75 -6.71
CA VAL A 125 -4.84 4.82 -6.41
C VAL A 125 -4.17 6.16 -6.70
N ASP A 126 -4.69 6.89 -7.67
CA ASP A 126 -4.19 8.22 -8.05
C ASP A 126 -2.67 8.26 -8.31
N GLY A 127 -2.13 7.24 -8.99
CA GLY A 127 -0.71 7.15 -9.34
C GLY A 127 0.21 6.76 -8.18
N ALA A 128 -0.32 6.18 -7.12
CA ALA A 128 0.44 5.65 -5.99
C ALA A 128 -0.08 4.27 -5.55
N TRP A 129 0.81 3.45 -4.99
CA TRP A 129 0.41 2.20 -4.37
C TRP A 129 -0.26 2.43 -3.01
N ALA A 130 -1.27 1.63 -2.72
CA ALA A 130 -1.96 1.58 -1.44
C ALA A 130 -2.22 0.13 -1.04
N TRP A 131 -2.11 -0.18 0.25
CA TRP A 131 -2.39 -1.51 0.78
C TRP A 131 -3.71 -1.54 1.55
N VAL A 132 -4.21 -2.73 1.89
CA VAL A 132 -5.45 -2.92 2.63
C VAL A 132 -5.23 -3.80 3.85
N ILE A 133 -5.94 -3.49 4.93
CA ILE A 133 -6.00 -4.33 6.12
C ILE A 133 -6.73 -5.62 5.77
N GLY A 134 -6.24 -6.75 6.23
CA GLY A 134 -6.88 -8.05 6.03
C GLY A 134 -8.31 -8.10 6.58
N PRO A 135 -9.17 -9.01 6.08
CA PRO A 135 -10.60 -8.99 6.40
C PRO A 135 -10.91 -9.21 7.89
N VAL A 136 -10.11 -10.02 8.57
CA VAL A 136 -10.28 -10.31 10.01
C VAL A 136 -9.96 -9.07 10.85
N ASP A 137 -8.81 -8.46 10.59
CA ASP A 137 -8.35 -7.27 11.31
C ASP A 137 -9.21 -6.06 10.99
N TYR A 138 -9.62 -5.90 9.72
CA TYR A 138 -10.55 -4.86 9.33
C TYR A 138 -11.88 -4.97 10.10
N ALA A 139 -12.43 -6.18 10.25
CA ALA A 139 -13.66 -6.40 11.02
C ALA A 139 -13.47 -6.02 12.51
N ALA A 140 -12.32 -6.31 13.11
CA ALA A 140 -12.00 -5.90 14.47
C ALA A 140 -11.98 -4.36 14.59
N TYR A 141 -11.28 -3.67 13.69
CA TYR A 141 -11.26 -2.21 13.66
C TYR A 141 -12.64 -1.57 13.51
N MET A 142 -13.54 -2.18 12.73
CA MET A 142 -14.93 -1.69 12.57
C MET A 142 -15.73 -1.75 13.86
N THR A 143 -15.35 -2.58 14.81
CA THR A 143 -15.94 -2.63 16.16
C THR A 143 -15.18 -1.78 17.19
N GLY A 144 -14.11 -1.10 16.79
CA GLY A 144 -13.27 -0.30 17.69
C GLY A 144 -12.32 -1.13 18.57
N VAL A 145 -12.14 -2.41 18.24
CA VAL A 145 -11.29 -3.36 18.97
C VAL A 145 -9.97 -3.53 18.21
N CYS A 146 -8.87 -3.70 18.94
CA CYS A 146 -7.60 -4.09 18.31
C CYS A 146 -7.70 -5.53 17.79
N PRO A 147 -7.14 -5.80 16.58
CA PRO A 147 -6.92 -7.18 16.15
C PRO A 147 -6.12 -7.95 17.18
N GLY A 148 -6.39 -9.26 17.30
CA GLY A 148 -5.74 -10.14 18.28
C GLY A 148 -4.72 -11.04 17.66
#